data_6c6677bf5299b8664f3beaa3d60a9c69
#
_entry.id   6c6677bf5299b8664f3beaa3d60a9c69
#
_cell.length_a   1.000
_cell.length_b   1.000
_cell.length_c   1.000
_cell.angle_alpha   90.00
_cell.angle_beta   90.00
_cell.angle_gamma   90.00
#
_symmetry.space_group_name_H-M   'P 1'
#
loop_
_entity.id
_entity.type
_entity.pdbx_description
1 polymer ?
#
loop_
_entity_poly.entity_id
_entity_poly.type
_entity_poly.pdbx_seq_one_letter_code
_entity_poly.pdbx_strand_id
1 'polypeptide(L)'
;DSFEKLLASLHIPQPKGQAVTSIEDGVRAANEIGYPVLVRPSFVLGGRAMQIVAKEEALRNYLKTAVEINEEKPVLVDKYIRGKEVEVDAVCDGKNVFVPGIMELVERTGVHSGDSISIYPTHSISEKVKETILDYTQKLGIGIGIIGLFNIQFIVDEFENVYIIEVNPRSSRTVPFLSKATGYSLADIATLAILGKSLPEQGIHTLYPKEKERFYVKAPAFSFSKLHGMDAYLSPEMKSTGEAIGYDNKLHRAMYKAMIASGIKVQNYGTVVVTLADEDKEEALPLVRRFYDMGFNIEATVGTALFLKEQGIRTRILRKPSEGSEEVLDSIRAGYVSYVICTRAILSGIHYEDGVAIRRCASENNITMLTSLDTVRVLLDVLEEVTIGISTI
;
A
#
# COMPACT_ATOMS: atom_id res chain seq x y z
N ASP A 1 -22.48 12.68 3.76
CA ASP A 1 -23.55 13.32 2.96
C ASP A 1 -23.13 14.60 2.19
N SER A 2 -22.43 15.57 2.83
CA SER A 2 -22.03 16.80 2.12
C SER A 2 -20.91 16.57 1.10
N PHE A 3 -19.94 15.73 1.42
CA PHE A 3 -18.84 15.39 0.52
C PHE A 3 -19.30 14.56 -0.68
N GLU A 4 -20.18 13.56 -0.47
CA GLU A 4 -20.78 12.79 -1.55
C GLU A 4 -21.58 13.64 -2.53
N LYS A 5 -22.38 14.59 -1.99
CA LYS A 5 -23.10 15.57 -2.82
C LYS A 5 -22.15 16.46 -3.64
N LEU A 6 -21.03 16.87 -3.05
CA LEU A 6 -20.02 17.62 -3.77
C LEU A 6 -19.40 16.78 -4.90
N LEU A 7 -18.98 15.55 -4.63
CA LEU A 7 -18.43 14.66 -5.65
C LEU A 7 -19.40 14.43 -6.80
N ALA A 8 -20.68 14.18 -6.47
CA ALA A 8 -21.72 14.06 -7.48
C ALA A 8 -21.90 15.32 -8.33
N SER A 9 -21.89 16.51 -7.71
CA SER A 9 -21.98 17.77 -8.43
C SER A 9 -20.79 18.06 -9.33
N LEU A 10 -19.61 17.57 -8.97
CA LEU A 10 -18.37 17.68 -9.75
C LEU A 10 -18.17 16.55 -10.77
N HIS A 11 -19.09 15.57 -10.79
CA HIS A 11 -19.01 14.36 -11.62
C HIS A 11 -17.74 13.55 -11.35
N ILE A 12 -17.33 13.42 -10.09
CA ILE A 12 -16.15 12.71 -9.65
C ILE A 12 -16.58 11.35 -9.05
N PRO A 13 -16.13 10.21 -9.61
CA PRO A 13 -16.48 8.90 -9.10
C PRO A 13 -15.85 8.58 -7.75
N GLN A 14 -16.61 7.92 -6.90
CA GLN A 14 -16.13 7.26 -5.68
C GLN A 14 -16.59 5.80 -5.65
N PRO A 15 -15.94 4.91 -4.89
CA PRO A 15 -16.46 3.58 -4.67
C PRO A 15 -17.89 3.63 -4.12
N LYS A 16 -18.77 2.74 -4.59
CA LYS A 16 -20.10 2.63 -4.02
C LYS A 16 -20.00 2.25 -2.56
N GLY A 17 -20.67 2.98 -1.69
CA GLY A 17 -20.64 2.74 -0.25
C GLY A 17 -21.94 3.12 0.43
N GLN A 18 -22.12 2.62 1.66
CA GLN A 18 -23.28 2.91 2.49
C GLN A 18 -22.87 2.96 3.96
N ALA A 19 -23.35 3.98 4.68
CA ALA A 19 -23.27 4.02 6.13
C ALA A 19 -24.38 3.16 6.73
N VAL A 20 -24.01 2.28 7.66
CA VAL A 20 -24.94 1.33 8.30
C VAL A 20 -24.83 1.42 9.82
N THR A 21 -25.94 1.20 10.50
CA THR A 21 -26.08 1.35 11.96
C THR A 21 -26.44 0.05 12.67
N SER A 22 -26.59 -1.03 11.90
CA SER A 22 -26.83 -2.38 12.41
C SER A 22 -26.09 -3.45 11.60
N ILE A 23 -25.95 -4.64 12.18
CA ILE A 23 -25.32 -5.78 11.52
C ILE A 23 -26.12 -6.19 10.27
N GLU A 24 -27.44 -6.23 10.39
CA GLU A 24 -28.33 -6.67 9.29
C GLU A 24 -28.31 -5.65 8.13
N ASP A 25 -28.25 -4.34 8.43
CA ASP A 25 -28.08 -3.31 7.42
C ASP A 25 -26.73 -3.44 6.73
N GLY A 26 -25.67 -3.74 7.49
CA GLY A 26 -24.33 -3.97 6.94
C GLY A 26 -24.29 -5.13 5.96
N VAL A 27 -24.92 -6.24 6.31
CA VAL A 27 -25.02 -7.43 5.44
C VAL A 27 -25.83 -7.13 4.19
N ARG A 28 -26.98 -6.45 4.33
CA ARG A 28 -27.79 -6.04 3.18
C ARG A 28 -27.01 -5.13 2.23
N ALA A 29 -26.35 -4.10 2.76
CA ALA A 29 -25.52 -3.19 1.97
C ALA A 29 -24.42 -3.94 1.24
N ALA A 30 -23.69 -4.83 1.91
CA ALA A 30 -22.62 -5.62 1.30
C ALA A 30 -23.14 -6.56 0.19
N ASN A 31 -24.32 -7.15 0.35
CA ASN A 31 -24.94 -7.99 -0.69
C ASN A 31 -25.38 -7.16 -1.91
N GLU A 32 -25.87 -5.93 -1.71
CA GLU A 32 -26.24 -5.01 -2.79
C GLU A 32 -25.01 -4.45 -3.52
N ILE A 33 -23.94 -4.11 -2.79
CA ILE A 33 -22.68 -3.58 -3.33
C ILE A 33 -21.90 -4.69 -4.05
N GLY A 34 -21.98 -5.92 -3.53
CA GLY A 34 -21.24 -7.09 -3.99
C GLY A 34 -19.86 -7.20 -3.34
N TYR A 35 -19.55 -8.37 -2.80
CA TYR A 35 -18.23 -8.67 -2.21
C TYR A 35 -17.09 -8.67 -3.27
N PRO A 36 -15.83 -8.42 -2.87
CA PRO A 36 -15.40 -7.99 -1.53
C PRO A 36 -15.80 -6.55 -1.22
N VAL A 37 -15.95 -6.26 0.07
CA VAL A 37 -16.23 -4.91 0.60
C VAL A 37 -15.14 -4.48 1.58
N LEU A 38 -14.90 -3.19 1.65
CA LEU A 38 -14.09 -2.55 2.68
C LEU A 38 -15.02 -2.06 3.78
N VAL A 39 -14.75 -2.47 5.01
CA VAL A 39 -15.56 -2.07 6.18
C VAL A 39 -14.71 -1.18 7.08
N ARG A 40 -15.25 -0.02 7.44
CA ARG A 40 -14.53 0.96 8.27
C ARG A 40 -15.48 1.67 9.24
N PRO A 41 -15.11 1.82 10.51
CA PRO A 41 -15.84 2.69 11.42
C PRO A 41 -15.78 4.15 10.93
N SER A 42 -16.85 4.93 11.14
CA SER A 42 -16.94 6.30 10.63
C SER A 42 -15.97 7.28 11.28
N PHE A 43 -15.46 6.95 12.46
CA PHE A 43 -14.58 7.82 13.25
C PHE A 43 -13.28 7.11 13.61
N VAL A 44 -12.41 6.88 12.60
CA VAL A 44 -11.07 6.29 12.82
C VAL A 44 -9.99 7.15 12.20
N LEU A 45 -8.83 7.16 12.88
CA LEU A 45 -7.61 7.78 12.39
C LEU A 45 -6.61 6.71 11.96
N GLY A 46 -5.96 6.90 10.81
CA GLY A 46 -4.89 6.03 10.32
C GLY A 46 -5.33 4.60 9.98
N GLY A 47 -6.56 4.42 9.49
CA GLY A 47 -7.07 3.12 9.03
C GLY A 47 -7.32 2.08 10.11
N ARG A 48 -7.30 2.49 11.39
CA ARG A 48 -7.51 1.58 12.52
C ARG A 48 -8.87 0.87 12.42
N ALA A 49 -8.86 -0.44 12.69
CA ALA A 49 -10.04 -1.30 12.59
C ALA A 49 -10.70 -1.37 11.19
N MET A 50 -10.04 -0.93 10.11
CA MET A 50 -10.50 -1.17 8.75
C MET A 50 -10.20 -2.61 8.32
N GLN A 51 -11.13 -3.24 7.61
CA GLN A 51 -10.96 -4.60 7.12
C GLN A 51 -11.59 -4.79 5.73
N ILE A 52 -10.88 -5.52 4.86
CA ILE A 52 -11.43 -6.03 3.61
C ILE A 52 -12.13 -7.35 3.93
N VAL A 53 -13.37 -7.48 3.49
CA VAL A 53 -14.23 -8.63 3.79
C VAL A 53 -14.79 -9.19 2.49
N ALA A 54 -14.58 -10.48 2.25
CA ALA A 54 -14.97 -11.12 1.00
C ALA A 54 -16.23 -11.99 1.10
N LYS A 55 -16.75 -12.24 2.31
CA LYS A 55 -17.94 -13.07 2.54
C LYS A 55 -18.79 -12.55 3.70
N GLU A 56 -20.08 -12.85 3.65
CA GLU A 56 -21.07 -12.45 4.68
C GLU A 56 -20.69 -12.91 6.09
N GLU A 57 -20.24 -14.15 6.23
CA GLU A 57 -19.88 -14.71 7.54
C GLU A 57 -18.77 -13.90 8.23
N ALA A 58 -17.73 -13.53 7.46
CA ALA A 58 -16.64 -12.70 7.94
C ALA A 58 -17.12 -11.28 8.28
N LEU A 59 -18.03 -10.72 7.51
CA LEU A 59 -18.65 -9.43 7.78
C LEU A 59 -19.44 -9.45 9.10
N ARG A 60 -20.30 -10.45 9.30
CA ARG A 60 -21.06 -10.62 10.54
C ARG A 60 -20.15 -10.74 11.76
N ASN A 61 -19.09 -11.53 11.63
CA ASN A 61 -18.12 -11.68 12.71
C ASN A 61 -17.39 -10.36 13.02
N TYR A 62 -16.94 -9.65 12.00
CA TYR A 62 -16.31 -8.34 12.16
C TYR A 62 -17.23 -7.33 12.85
N LEU A 63 -18.47 -7.19 12.39
CA LEU A 63 -19.44 -6.25 12.96
C LEU A 63 -19.86 -6.60 14.40
N LYS A 64 -19.71 -7.88 14.82
CA LYS A 64 -19.97 -8.32 16.20
C LYS A 64 -18.78 -8.10 17.15
N THR A 65 -17.57 -8.24 16.65
CA THR A 65 -16.38 -8.38 17.50
C THR A 65 -15.39 -7.23 17.42
N ALA A 66 -15.24 -6.62 16.26
CA ALA A 66 -14.21 -5.64 16.01
C ALA A 66 -14.69 -4.19 16.16
N VAL A 67 -15.99 -3.95 16.08
CA VAL A 67 -16.56 -2.61 16.14
C VAL A 67 -17.86 -2.59 16.97
N GLU A 68 -18.08 -1.47 17.63
CA GLU A 68 -19.35 -1.15 18.26
C GLU A 68 -20.19 -0.37 17.24
N ILE A 69 -21.23 -1.01 16.71
CA ILE A 69 -22.11 -0.42 15.69
C ILE A 69 -23.41 0.03 16.33
N ASN A 70 -23.77 1.31 16.12
CA ASN A 70 -25.05 1.89 16.51
C ASN A 70 -25.32 3.19 15.73
N GLU A 71 -26.42 3.91 16.01
CA GLU A 71 -26.75 5.16 15.32
C GLU A 71 -25.73 6.28 15.53
N GLU A 72 -25.06 6.32 16.69
CA GLU A 72 -24.02 7.31 17.00
C GLU A 72 -22.66 6.94 16.37
N LYS A 73 -22.44 5.64 16.13
CA LYS A 73 -21.19 5.09 15.59
C LYS A 73 -21.48 4.24 14.34
N PRO A 74 -21.90 4.84 13.23
CA PRO A 74 -22.14 4.11 12.01
C PRO A 74 -20.85 3.51 11.45
N VAL A 75 -21.00 2.42 10.73
CA VAL A 75 -19.92 1.76 10.00
C VAL A 75 -20.15 1.98 8.51
N LEU A 76 -19.09 2.30 7.77
CA LEU A 76 -19.12 2.41 6.33
C LEU A 76 -18.80 1.06 5.69
N VAL A 77 -19.64 0.65 4.75
CA VAL A 77 -19.44 -0.54 3.92
C VAL A 77 -19.27 -0.06 2.49
N ASP A 78 -18.03 -0.12 1.98
CA ASP A 78 -17.69 0.40 0.68
C ASP A 78 -17.31 -0.75 -0.27
N LYS A 79 -17.56 -0.59 -1.58
CA LYS A 79 -17.03 -1.51 -2.59
C LYS A 79 -15.50 -1.50 -2.54
N TYR A 80 -14.91 -2.67 -2.31
CA TYR A 80 -13.47 -2.81 -2.48
C TYR A 80 -13.15 -2.86 -3.98
N ILE A 81 -12.35 -1.90 -4.44
CA ILE A 81 -11.85 -1.84 -5.81
C ILE A 81 -10.39 -2.30 -5.78
N ARG A 82 -10.10 -3.37 -6.50
CA ARG A 82 -8.72 -3.79 -6.74
C ARG A 82 -8.13 -2.91 -7.83
N GLY A 83 -7.06 -2.22 -7.51
CA GLY A 83 -6.43 -1.31 -8.45
C GLY A 83 -5.12 -0.78 -7.92
N LYS A 84 -4.54 0.13 -8.67
CA LYS A 84 -3.34 0.88 -8.30
C LYS A 84 -3.73 2.13 -7.54
N GLU A 85 -3.09 2.36 -6.40
CA GLU A 85 -3.27 3.60 -5.69
C GLU A 85 -2.33 4.67 -6.24
N VAL A 86 -2.86 5.89 -6.32
CA VAL A 86 -2.15 7.10 -6.73
C VAL A 86 -2.42 8.18 -5.70
N GLU A 87 -1.39 8.89 -5.28
CA GLU A 87 -1.47 9.91 -4.25
C GLU A 87 -0.99 11.26 -4.80
N VAL A 88 -1.69 12.31 -4.41
CA VAL A 88 -1.37 13.69 -4.78
C VAL A 88 -1.34 14.54 -3.52
N ASP A 89 -0.25 15.28 -3.33
CA ASP A 89 -0.19 16.42 -2.42
C ASP A 89 -0.21 17.70 -3.23
N ALA A 90 -1.16 18.57 -2.93
CA ALA A 90 -1.38 19.80 -3.65
C ALA A 90 -1.50 21.00 -2.72
N VAL A 91 -1.34 22.20 -3.28
CA VAL A 91 -1.62 23.47 -2.60
C VAL A 91 -2.72 24.19 -3.36
N CYS A 92 -3.69 24.73 -2.63
CA CYS A 92 -4.73 25.60 -3.16
C CYS A 92 -4.69 26.95 -2.47
N ASP A 93 -4.90 28.04 -3.22
CA ASP A 93 -5.03 29.40 -2.69
C ASP A 93 -6.49 29.89 -2.67
N GLY A 94 -7.45 28.99 -2.88
CA GLY A 94 -8.88 29.25 -2.99
C GLY A 94 -9.35 29.51 -4.43
N LYS A 95 -8.44 29.76 -5.38
CA LYS A 95 -8.74 30.02 -6.81
C LYS A 95 -7.88 29.20 -7.75
N ASN A 96 -6.64 28.96 -7.37
CA ASN A 96 -5.66 28.22 -8.15
C ASN A 96 -5.20 26.99 -7.35
N VAL A 97 -4.85 25.93 -8.07
CA VAL A 97 -4.30 24.70 -7.50
C VAL A 97 -2.94 24.43 -8.13
N PHE A 98 -2.01 23.97 -7.30
CA PHE A 98 -0.68 23.55 -7.72
C PHE A 98 -0.43 22.10 -7.27
N VAL A 99 -0.12 21.23 -8.22
CA VAL A 99 0.26 19.85 -8.03
C VAL A 99 1.70 19.68 -8.48
N PRO A 100 2.68 19.58 -7.57
CA PRO A 100 4.10 19.50 -7.94
C PRO A 100 4.48 18.18 -8.58
N GLY A 101 3.74 17.10 -8.28
CA GLY A 101 3.95 15.78 -8.81
C GLY A 101 2.84 14.81 -8.40
N ILE A 102 2.67 13.75 -9.17
CA ILE A 102 1.77 12.63 -8.90
C ILE A 102 2.63 11.45 -8.47
N MET A 103 2.26 10.79 -7.39
CA MET A 103 2.95 9.61 -6.85
C MET A 103 2.15 8.35 -7.13
N GLU A 104 2.82 7.33 -7.64
CA GLU A 104 2.27 5.99 -7.86
C GLU A 104 2.72 5.07 -6.72
N LEU A 105 1.79 4.35 -6.10
CA LEU A 105 2.08 3.38 -5.05
C LEU A 105 2.35 2.00 -5.66
N VAL A 106 3.33 1.29 -5.09
CA VAL A 106 3.69 -0.06 -5.55
C VAL A 106 2.65 -1.07 -5.12
N GLU A 107 2.30 -1.06 -3.85
CA GLU A 107 1.33 -1.98 -3.29
C GLU A 107 -0.08 -1.62 -3.78
N ARG A 108 -0.85 -2.67 -4.13
CA ARG A 108 -2.26 -2.52 -4.52
C ARG A 108 -3.11 -2.04 -3.35
N THR A 109 -4.35 -1.65 -3.65
CA THR A 109 -5.35 -1.20 -2.67
C THR A 109 -5.45 -2.12 -1.45
N GLY A 110 -5.61 -1.51 -0.27
CA GLY A 110 -5.74 -2.21 1.00
C GLY A 110 -4.51 -2.13 1.91
N VAL A 111 -3.44 -1.46 1.48
CA VAL A 111 -2.28 -1.09 2.30
C VAL A 111 -2.32 0.41 2.55
N HIS A 112 -2.07 0.86 3.79
CA HIS A 112 -2.02 2.29 4.09
C HIS A 112 -0.92 2.98 3.26
N SER A 113 -1.21 4.15 2.68
CA SER A 113 -0.28 4.86 1.79
C SER A 113 1.07 5.20 2.46
N GLY A 114 1.06 5.45 3.77
CA GLY A 114 2.28 5.65 4.57
C GLY A 114 3.18 4.42 4.64
N ASP A 115 2.62 3.22 4.48
CA ASP A 115 3.31 1.92 4.52
C ASP A 115 3.66 1.40 3.14
N SER A 116 3.25 2.09 2.08
CA SER A 116 3.53 1.72 0.70
C SER A 116 4.79 2.39 0.17
N ILE A 117 5.44 1.72 -0.78
CA ILE A 117 6.50 2.31 -1.59
C ILE A 117 5.84 3.25 -2.60
N SER A 118 6.31 4.51 -2.68
CA SER A 118 5.79 5.50 -3.61
C SER A 118 6.85 5.91 -4.62
N ILE A 119 6.45 6.09 -5.88
CA ILE A 119 7.31 6.41 -7.01
C ILE A 119 6.90 7.76 -7.60
N TYR A 120 7.86 8.65 -7.81
CA TYR A 120 7.73 9.88 -8.57
C TYR A 120 8.90 10.03 -9.56
N PRO A 121 8.66 10.42 -10.81
CA PRO A 121 7.38 10.45 -11.52
C PRO A 121 6.73 9.08 -11.63
N THR A 122 5.43 9.04 -11.92
CA THR A 122 4.72 7.79 -12.19
C THR A 122 5.32 7.09 -13.43
N HIS A 123 5.35 5.76 -13.44
CA HIS A 123 5.93 5.00 -14.56
C HIS A 123 4.92 4.10 -15.27
N SER A 124 3.81 3.74 -14.63
CA SER A 124 2.79 2.87 -15.20
C SER A 124 1.42 3.53 -15.35
N ILE A 125 1.30 4.79 -14.99
CA ILE A 125 0.06 5.57 -15.12
C ILE A 125 0.06 6.28 -16.48
N SER A 126 -1.01 6.09 -17.27
CA SER A 126 -1.15 6.73 -18.58
C SER A 126 -1.36 8.25 -18.47
N GLU A 127 -1.01 8.99 -19.52
CA GLU A 127 -1.23 10.45 -19.55
C GLU A 127 -2.71 10.81 -19.40
N LYS A 128 -3.63 10.02 -20.00
CA LYS A 128 -5.08 10.19 -19.82
C LYS A 128 -5.51 10.12 -18.35
N VAL A 129 -4.97 9.14 -17.62
CA VAL A 129 -5.24 9.00 -16.18
C VAL A 129 -4.66 10.16 -15.38
N LYS A 130 -3.44 10.63 -15.72
CA LYS A 130 -2.83 11.80 -15.08
C LYS A 130 -3.69 13.05 -15.30
N GLU A 131 -4.15 13.29 -16.52
CA GLU A 131 -5.05 14.41 -16.85
C GLU A 131 -6.34 14.34 -16.02
N THR A 132 -6.94 13.16 -15.88
CA THR A 132 -8.14 12.95 -15.05
C THR A 132 -7.87 13.26 -13.58
N ILE A 133 -6.74 12.78 -13.02
CA ILE A 133 -6.33 13.05 -11.64
C ILE A 133 -6.12 14.55 -11.41
N LEU A 134 -5.49 15.24 -12.33
CA LEU A 134 -5.26 16.68 -12.25
C LEU A 134 -6.56 17.47 -12.29
N ASP A 135 -7.49 17.12 -13.20
CA ASP A 135 -8.82 17.72 -13.27
C ASP A 135 -9.60 17.54 -11.96
N TYR A 136 -9.62 16.32 -11.42
CA TYR A 136 -10.30 16.03 -10.15
C TYR A 136 -9.65 16.78 -8.97
N THR A 137 -8.33 16.85 -8.94
CA THR A 137 -7.59 17.57 -7.89
C THR A 137 -7.92 19.07 -7.91
N GLN A 138 -7.95 19.68 -9.10
CA GLN A 138 -8.30 21.08 -9.26
C GLN A 138 -9.74 21.38 -8.85
N LYS A 139 -10.69 20.56 -9.33
CA LYS A 139 -12.10 20.70 -9.00
C LYS A 139 -12.35 20.58 -7.49
N LEU A 140 -11.66 19.64 -6.83
CA LEU A 140 -11.82 19.43 -5.39
C LEU A 140 -11.19 20.53 -4.55
N GLY A 141 -9.99 20.96 -4.87
CA GLY A 141 -9.33 22.04 -4.16
C GLY A 141 -10.19 23.31 -4.14
N ILE A 142 -10.74 23.68 -5.29
CA ILE A 142 -11.62 24.85 -5.44
C ILE A 142 -13.01 24.57 -4.86
N GLY A 143 -13.62 23.42 -5.15
CA GLY A 143 -14.98 23.09 -4.75
C GLY A 143 -15.16 22.93 -3.24
N ILE A 144 -14.13 22.49 -2.52
CA ILE A 144 -14.11 22.43 -1.05
C ILE A 144 -13.77 23.79 -0.45
N GLY A 145 -13.15 24.70 -1.23
CA GLY A 145 -12.67 25.99 -0.75
C GLY A 145 -11.38 25.89 0.08
N ILE A 146 -10.49 24.97 -0.29
CA ILE A 146 -9.23 24.75 0.44
C ILE A 146 -8.30 25.96 0.26
N ILE A 147 -7.65 26.37 1.36
CA ILE A 147 -6.52 27.28 1.35
C ILE A 147 -5.37 26.62 2.11
N GLY A 148 -4.31 26.30 1.40
CA GLY A 148 -3.16 25.55 1.93
C GLY A 148 -2.99 24.17 1.35
N LEU A 149 -2.35 23.29 2.10
CA LEU A 149 -2.07 21.90 1.71
C LEU A 149 -3.31 21.01 1.76
N PHE A 150 -3.40 20.12 0.80
CA PHE A 150 -4.34 19.01 0.84
C PHE A 150 -3.77 17.80 0.11
N ASN A 151 -4.21 16.63 0.55
CA ASN A 151 -3.81 15.35 0.04
C ASN A 151 -5.04 14.62 -0.52
N ILE A 152 -4.88 13.98 -1.66
CA ILE A 152 -5.92 13.15 -2.27
C ILE A 152 -5.35 11.77 -2.58
N GLN A 153 -6.11 10.74 -2.26
CA GLN A 153 -5.84 9.37 -2.64
C GLN A 153 -6.84 8.90 -3.68
N PHE A 154 -6.33 8.32 -4.75
CA PHE A 154 -7.09 7.78 -5.87
C PHE A 154 -6.85 6.29 -6.03
N ILE A 155 -7.83 5.57 -6.57
CA ILE A 155 -7.66 4.22 -7.12
C ILE A 155 -7.85 4.30 -8.63
N VAL A 156 -6.95 3.66 -9.35
CA VAL A 156 -7.05 3.43 -10.80
C VAL A 156 -7.28 1.95 -11.02
N ASP A 157 -8.44 1.58 -11.56
CA ASP A 157 -8.76 0.20 -11.86
C ASP A 157 -8.11 -0.31 -13.17
N GLU A 158 -8.30 -1.57 -13.50
CA GLU A 158 -7.76 -2.20 -14.72
C GLU A 158 -8.30 -1.60 -16.04
N PHE A 159 -9.42 -0.86 -15.98
CA PHE A 159 -10.02 -0.17 -17.11
C PHE A 159 -9.63 1.31 -17.17
N GLU A 160 -8.67 1.75 -16.35
CA GLU A 160 -8.25 3.14 -16.20
C GLU A 160 -9.35 4.09 -15.66
N ASN A 161 -10.36 3.56 -14.98
CA ASN A 161 -11.28 4.41 -14.24
C ASN A 161 -10.62 4.92 -12.96
N VAL A 162 -10.80 6.20 -12.69
CA VAL A 162 -10.21 6.89 -11.53
C VAL A 162 -11.28 7.14 -10.48
N TYR A 163 -11.09 6.63 -9.28
CA TYR A 163 -11.98 6.80 -8.14
C TYR A 163 -11.26 7.54 -7.02
N ILE A 164 -11.98 8.39 -6.29
CA ILE A 164 -11.48 9.01 -5.07
C ILE A 164 -11.73 8.08 -3.88
N ILE A 165 -10.68 7.88 -3.07
CA ILE A 165 -10.78 7.20 -1.78
C ILE A 165 -11.06 8.24 -0.69
N GLU A 166 -10.20 9.26 -0.60
CA GLU A 166 -10.33 10.29 0.42
C GLU A 166 -9.64 11.60 0.01
N VAL A 167 -10.08 12.69 0.61
CA VAL A 167 -9.44 14.01 0.55
C VAL A 167 -9.13 14.46 1.97
N ASN A 168 -7.89 14.80 2.20
CA ASN A 168 -7.39 15.25 3.50
C ASN A 168 -6.94 16.73 3.39
N PRO A 169 -7.73 17.71 3.89
CA PRO A 169 -7.35 19.14 3.85
C PRO A 169 -6.31 19.46 4.94
N ARG A 170 -5.17 18.82 4.86
CA ARG A 170 -4.03 18.93 5.78
C ARG A 170 -2.75 18.47 5.09
N SER A 171 -1.60 18.74 5.72
CA SER A 171 -0.32 18.15 5.31
C SER A 171 -0.36 16.61 5.44
N SER A 172 0.32 15.93 4.53
CA SER A 172 0.57 14.49 4.55
C SER A 172 2.02 14.16 4.89
N ARG A 173 2.31 12.89 5.12
CA ARG A 173 3.70 12.41 5.34
C ARG A 173 4.55 12.49 4.08
N THR A 174 3.93 12.47 2.89
CA THR A 174 4.62 12.53 1.60
C THR A 174 5.04 13.94 1.18
N VAL A 175 4.56 14.99 1.85
CA VAL A 175 4.93 16.39 1.57
C VAL A 175 6.45 16.62 1.62
N PRO A 176 7.21 16.17 2.64
CA PRO A 176 8.67 16.32 2.64
C PRO A 176 9.36 15.57 1.50
N PHE A 177 8.89 14.35 1.19
CA PHE A 177 9.39 13.57 0.07
C PHE A 177 9.20 14.29 -1.25
N LEU A 178 7.96 14.70 -1.52
CA LEU A 178 7.61 15.35 -2.79
C LEU A 178 8.29 16.72 -2.94
N SER A 179 8.43 17.47 -1.84
CA SER A 179 9.17 18.74 -1.84
C SER A 179 10.64 18.54 -2.24
N LYS A 180 11.30 17.52 -1.70
CA LYS A 180 12.69 17.18 -2.06
C LYS A 180 12.79 16.69 -3.50
N ALA A 181 11.88 15.82 -3.93
CA ALA A 181 11.88 15.24 -5.27
C ALA A 181 11.65 16.29 -6.37
N THR A 182 10.71 17.20 -6.16
CA THR A 182 10.32 18.20 -7.16
C THR A 182 11.12 19.50 -7.08
N GLY A 183 11.65 19.81 -5.89
CA GLY A 183 12.34 21.07 -5.61
C GLY A 183 11.41 22.23 -5.20
N TYR A 184 10.12 21.97 -5.02
CA TYR A 184 9.16 22.93 -4.52
C TYR A 184 8.94 22.76 -3.02
N SER A 185 9.20 23.80 -2.21
CA SER A 185 8.89 23.76 -0.77
C SER A 185 7.39 23.90 -0.55
N LEU A 186 6.67 22.77 -0.53
CA LEU A 186 5.21 22.78 -0.42
C LEU A 186 4.70 23.42 0.87
N ALA A 187 5.44 23.24 1.97
CA ALA A 187 5.08 23.88 3.24
C ALA A 187 5.14 25.41 3.16
N ASP A 188 6.19 25.97 2.54
CA ASP A 188 6.34 27.41 2.37
C ASP A 188 5.26 27.96 1.43
N ILE A 189 5.03 27.30 0.30
CA ILE A 189 4.00 27.70 -0.68
C ILE A 189 2.62 27.72 -0.02
N ALA A 190 2.29 26.69 0.75
CA ALA A 190 1.00 26.61 1.44
C ALA A 190 0.88 27.66 2.55
N THR A 191 1.95 27.90 3.31
CA THR A 191 1.98 28.93 4.35
C THR A 191 1.73 30.33 3.75
N LEU A 192 2.39 30.65 2.64
CA LEU A 192 2.18 31.91 1.95
C LEU A 192 0.75 32.03 1.41
N ALA A 193 0.16 30.96 0.88
CA ALA A 193 -1.23 30.93 0.43
C ALA A 193 -2.21 31.21 1.60
N ILE A 194 -1.98 30.59 2.77
CA ILE A 194 -2.76 30.80 4.00
C ILE A 194 -2.64 32.27 4.47
N LEU A 195 -1.48 32.88 4.30
CA LEU A 195 -1.24 34.29 4.62
C LEU A 195 -1.78 35.26 3.55
N GLY A 196 -2.48 34.75 2.54
CA GLY A 196 -3.17 35.55 1.53
C GLY A 196 -2.36 35.84 0.27
N LYS A 197 -1.15 35.30 0.12
CA LYS A 197 -0.35 35.44 -1.11
C LYS A 197 -0.73 34.32 -2.09
N SER A 198 -1.38 34.73 -3.19
CA SER A 198 -1.84 33.79 -4.23
C SER A 198 -0.69 33.01 -4.89
N LEU A 199 -0.97 31.83 -5.49
CA LEU A 199 0.01 31.06 -6.21
C LEU A 199 0.71 31.85 -7.34
N PRO A 200 -0.01 32.66 -8.19
CA PRO A 200 0.63 33.48 -9.17
C PRO A 200 1.59 34.57 -8.58
N GLU A 201 1.25 35.17 -7.44
CA GLU A 201 2.14 36.11 -6.73
C GLU A 201 3.41 35.41 -6.17
N GLN A 202 3.36 34.09 -6.00
CA GLN A 202 4.52 33.27 -5.62
C GLN A 202 5.32 32.78 -6.84
N GLY A 203 4.94 33.19 -8.07
CA GLY A 203 5.58 32.73 -9.31
C GLY A 203 5.11 31.40 -9.82
N ILE A 204 4.00 30.85 -9.29
CA ILE A 204 3.41 29.57 -9.70
C ILE A 204 2.23 29.83 -10.61
N HIS A 205 2.41 29.57 -11.92
CA HIS A 205 1.44 29.84 -12.96
C HIS A 205 0.88 28.63 -13.67
N THR A 206 1.28 27.42 -13.24
CA THR A 206 0.85 26.15 -13.83
C THR A 206 0.26 25.22 -12.77
N LEU A 207 -0.76 24.45 -13.18
CA LEU A 207 -1.33 23.40 -12.34
C LEU A 207 -0.31 22.28 -12.06
N TYR A 208 0.40 21.85 -13.10
CA TYR A 208 1.33 20.74 -13.08
C TYR A 208 2.61 21.08 -13.82
N PRO A 209 3.77 21.17 -13.14
CA PRO A 209 5.04 21.47 -13.79
C PRO A 209 5.56 20.25 -14.55
N LYS A 210 6.56 20.46 -15.40
CA LYS A 210 7.25 19.36 -16.09
C LYS A 210 7.84 18.39 -15.06
N GLU A 211 7.55 17.11 -15.23
CA GLU A 211 8.10 16.04 -14.41
C GLU A 211 9.63 15.97 -14.50
N LYS A 212 10.24 15.46 -13.43
CA LYS A 212 11.68 15.21 -13.43
C LYS A 212 12.02 14.01 -14.32
N GLU A 213 13.19 14.03 -14.93
CA GLU A 213 13.68 12.91 -15.74
C GLU A 213 14.23 11.76 -14.86
N ARG A 214 14.52 12.05 -13.60
CA ARG A 214 15.04 11.12 -12.60
C ARG A 214 13.90 10.57 -11.75
N PHE A 215 13.98 9.29 -11.41
CA PHE A 215 13.05 8.67 -10.47
C PHE A 215 13.44 8.95 -9.02
N TYR A 216 12.44 9.22 -8.21
CA TYR A 216 12.52 9.33 -6.76
C TYR A 216 11.58 8.30 -6.17
N VAL A 217 12.05 7.54 -5.18
CA VAL A 217 11.29 6.48 -4.52
C VAL A 217 11.29 6.74 -3.03
N LYS A 218 10.11 6.76 -2.44
CA LYS A 218 9.90 6.74 -1.00
C LYS A 218 9.70 5.29 -0.56
N ALA A 219 10.50 4.81 0.40
CA ALA A 219 10.27 3.53 1.06
C ALA A 219 9.93 3.74 2.54
N PRO A 220 8.92 3.05 3.08
CA PRO A 220 8.57 3.15 4.50
C PRO A 220 9.64 2.49 5.36
N ALA A 221 9.91 3.07 6.53
CA ALA A 221 10.76 2.47 7.54
C ALA A 221 9.89 1.96 8.70
N PHE A 222 10.09 0.69 9.05
CA PHE A 222 9.36 0.02 10.12
C PHE A 222 10.26 -0.25 11.33
N SER A 223 9.69 -0.16 12.52
CA SER A 223 10.40 -0.46 13.77
C SER A 223 9.95 -1.79 14.41
N PHE A 224 9.52 -2.76 13.60
CA PHE A 224 8.99 -4.04 14.09
C PHE A 224 9.96 -4.79 15.00
N SER A 225 11.27 -4.73 14.72
CA SER A 225 12.30 -5.34 15.57
C SER A 225 12.41 -4.72 16.96
N LYS A 226 11.91 -3.48 17.14
CA LYS A 226 11.89 -2.76 18.43
C LYS A 226 10.52 -2.81 19.11
N LEU A 227 9.46 -3.01 18.34
CA LEU A 227 8.07 -3.06 18.79
C LEU A 227 7.61 -4.51 18.87
N HIS A 228 8.11 -5.23 19.89
CA HIS A 228 7.76 -6.64 20.08
C HIS A 228 6.26 -6.86 20.15
N GLY A 229 5.79 -7.90 19.50
CA GLY A 229 4.38 -8.29 19.49
C GLY A 229 3.52 -7.63 18.40
N MET A 230 4.03 -6.67 17.62
CA MET A 230 3.32 -6.15 16.46
C MET A 230 3.33 -7.15 15.30
N ASP A 231 2.19 -7.27 14.62
CA ASP A 231 2.10 -8.00 13.36
C ASP A 231 2.60 -7.13 12.20
N ALA A 232 3.60 -7.63 11.47
CA ALA A 232 4.21 -6.94 10.32
C ALA A 232 3.36 -7.00 9.04
N TYR A 233 2.15 -7.56 9.08
CA TYR A 233 1.25 -7.59 7.94
C TYR A 233 0.83 -6.18 7.53
N LEU A 234 1.03 -5.81 6.26
CA LEU A 234 0.57 -4.53 5.71
C LEU A 234 -0.94 -4.54 5.53
N SER A 235 -1.60 -3.51 6.03
CA SER A 235 -3.05 -3.39 6.10
C SER A 235 -3.46 -1.92 5.94
N PRO A 236 -4.75 -1.59 5.91
CA PRO A 236 -5.18 -0.19 5.95
C PRO A 236 -4.71 0.60 7.18
N GLU A 237 -4.33 -0.08 8.27
CA GLU A 237 -3.75 0.55 9.46
C GLU A 237 -2.26 0.84 9.27
N MET A 238 -1.85 2.11 9.47
CA MET A 238 -0.46 2.55 9.33
C MET A 238 0.44 1.99 10.44
N LYS A 239 1.57 1.42 10.06
CA LYS A 239 2.56 0.81 10.96
C LYS A 239 3.97 1.38 10.83
N SER A 240 4.25 2.11 9.74
CA SER A 240 5.55 2.73 9.53
C SER A 240 5.84 3.84 10.53
N THR A 241 7.09 3.94 10.95
CA THR A 241 7.57 4.94 11.92
C THR A 241 8.45 6.01 11.28
N GLY A 242 8.80 5.83 10.00
CA GLY A 242 9.62 6.75 9.24
C GLY A 242 9.57 6.44 7.76
N GLU A 243 10.36 7.15 6.99
CA GLU A 243 10.49 6.96 5.54
C GLU A 243 11.90 7.30 5.08
N ALA A 244 12.32 6.72 3.96
CA ALA A 244 13.58 6.97 3.30
C ALA A 244 13.36 7.29 1.82
N ILE A 245 14.30 8.03 1.23
CA ILE A 245 14.28 8.42 -0.18
C ILE A 245 15.47 7.81 -0.90
N GLY A 246 15.20 7.14 -2.03
CA GLY A 246 16.19 6.78 -3.02
C GLY A 246 15.91 7.50 -4.33
N TYR A 247 16.96 7.85 -5.07
CA TYR A 247 16.80 8.45 -6.39
C TYR A 247 17.88 7.99 -7.37
N ASP A 248 17.50 7.83 -8.63
CA ASP A 248 18.39 7.45 -9.73
C ASP A 248 17.72 7.75 -11.07
N ASN A 249 18.49 7.71 -12.15
CA ASN A 249 17.94 7.79 -13.51
C ASN A 249 17.23 6.48 -13.92
N LYS A 250 17.52 5.36 -13.25
CA LYS A 250 16.85 4.08 -13.42
C LYS A 250 15.98 3.77 -12.22
N LEU A 251 14.73 3.40 -12.48
CA LEU A 251 13.72 3.14 -11.44
C LEU A 251 14.18 2.08 -10.42
N HIS A 252 14.64 0.91 -10.88
CA HIS A 252 15.04 -0.17 -9.97
C HIS A 252 16.27 0.18 -9.11
N ARG A 253 17.17 1.05 -9.60
CA ARG A 253 18.26 1.58 -8.79
C ARG A 253 17.78 2.59 -7.74
N ALA A 254 16.82 3.44 -8.09
CA ALA A 254 16.18 4.32 -7.13
C ALA A 254 15.46 3.51 -6.02
N MET A 255 14.75 2.45 -6.40
CA MET A 255 14.11 1.51 -5.47
C MET A 255 15.13 0.82 -4.56
N TYR A 256 16.21 0.28 -5.11
CA TYR A 256 17.29 -0.32 -4.33
C TYR A 256 17.81 0.65 -3.25
N LYS A 257 18.12 1.90 -3.65
CA LYS A 257 18.61 2.93 -2.72
C LYS A 257 17.59 3.23 -1.63
N ALA A 258 16.31 3.36 -1.98
CA ALA A 258 15.25 3.62 -1.01
C ALA A 258 15.07 2.45 -0.02
N MET A 259 15.08 1.20 -0.52
CA MET A 259 14.97 -0.01 0.31
C MET A 259 16.12 -0.09 1.31
N ILE A 260 17.36 0.05 0.87
CA ILE A 260 18.53 0.02 1.76
C ILE A 260 18.46 1.15 2.80
N ALA A 261 18.12 2.36 2.37
CA ALA A 261 18.00 3.51 3.27
C ALA A 261 16.88 3.37 4.30
N SER A 262 15.82 2.62 3.99
CA SER A 262 14.73 2.31 4.92
C SER A 262 15.02 1.15 5.87
N GLY A 263 16.16 0.47 5.70
CA GLY A 263 16.58 -0.66 6.52
C GLY A 263 16.16 -2.04 5.99
N ILE A 264 15.57 -2.09 4.80
CA ILE A 264 15.28 -3.37 4.12
C ILE A 264 16.60 -4.00 3.66
N LYS A 265 16.86 -5.23 4.08
CA LYS A 265 18.03 -5.97 3.62
C LYS A 265 17.75 -6.54 2.22
N VAL A 266 18.60 -6.21 1.27
CA VAL A 266 18.53 -6.74 -0.10
C VAL A 266 19.73 -7.65 -0.34
N GLN A 267 19.48 -8.96 -0.47
CA GLN A 267 20.49 -10.00 -0.66
C GLN A 267 20.13 -10.81 -1.92
N ASN A 268 21.11 -11.13 -2.74
CA ASN A 268 20.94 -11.91 -3.97
C ASN A 268 21.23 -13.42 -3.79
N TYR A 269 21.24 -13.89 -2.57
CA TYR A 269 21.47 -15.29 -2.20
C TYR A 269 20.77 -15.65 -0.90
N GLY A 270 20.69 -16.93 -0.60
CA GLY A 270 20.18 -17.46 0.65
C GLY A 270 18.91 -18.31 0.48
N THR A 271 18.04 -18.28 1.45
CA THR A 271 16.80 -19.06 1.50
C THR A 271 15.60 -18.13 1.58
N VAL A 272 14.55 -18.48 0.84
CA VAL A 272 13.25 -17.82 0.91
C VAL A 272 12.26 -18.78 1.56
N VAL A 273 11.68 -18.37 2.68
CA VAL A 273 10.57 -19.09 3.33
C VAL A 273 9.26 -18.55 2.76
N VAL A 274 8.43 -19.43 2.23
CA VAL A 274 7.19 -19.08 1.53
C VAL A 274 5.99 -19.72 2.23
N THR A 275 5.03 -18.89 2.62
CA THR A 275 3.72 -19.33 3.11
C THR A 275 2.63 -18.49 2.47
N LEU A 276 1.80 -19.11 1.66
CA LEU A 276 0.82 -18.44 0.81
C LEU A 276 -0.60 -18.82 1.22
N ALA A 277 -1.48 -17.84 1.16
CA ALA A 277 -2.91 -18.11 1.08
C ALA A 277 -3.23 -18.84 -0.22
N ASP A 278 -4.24 -19.70 -0.21
CA ASP A 278 -4.59 -20.50 -1.39
C ASP A 278 -4.93 -19.63 -2.60
N GLU A 279 -5.61 -18.51 -2.38
CA GLU A 279 -5.98 -17.52 -3.40
C GLU A 279 -4.79 -16.82 -4.06
N ASP A 280 -3.64 -16.77 -3.39
CA ASP A 280 -2.43 -16.08 -3.88
C ASP A 280 -1.45 -17.01 -4.60
N LYS A 281 -1.64 -18.32 -4.55
CA LYS A 281 -0.67 -19.30 -5.03
C LYS A 281 -0.36 -19.14 -6.51
N GLU A 282 -1.37 -18.97 -7.36
CA GLU A 282 -1.19 -18.82 -8.81
C GLU A 282 -0.45 -17.52 -9.16
N GLU A 283 -0.77 -16.40 -8.49
CA GLU A 283 -0.08 -15.13 -8.70
C GLU A 283 1.35 -15.16 -8.17
N ALA A 284 1.59 -15.87 -7.05
CA ALA A 284 2.91 -15.99 -6.45
C ALA A 284 3.86 -16.93 -7.21
N LEU A 285 3.33 -17.92 -7.91
CA LEU A 285 4.11 -18.94 -8.60
C LEU A 285 5.23 -18.39 -9.50
N PRO A 286 4.97 -17.46 -10.44
CA PRO A 286 6.02 -16.89 -11.27
C PRO A 286 7.06 -16.11 -10.45
N LEU A 287 6.68 -15.52 -9.32
CA LEU A 287 7.60 -14.78 -8.45
C LEU A 287 8.52 -15.72 -7.67
N VAL A 288 7.97 -16.81 -7.12
CA VAL A 288 8.78 -17.83 -6.43
C VAL A 288 9.70 -18.54 -7.42
N ARG A 289 9.27 -18.75 -8.65
CA ARG A 289 10.12 -19.31 -9.71
C ARG A 289 11.32 -18.41 -10.01
N ARG A 290 11.14 -17.10 -10.07
CA ARG A 290 12.25 -16.15 -10.27
C ARG A 290 13.29 -16.27 -9.14
N PHE A 291 12.88 -16.38 -7.87
CA PHE A 291 13.82 -16.65 -6.78
C PHE A 291 14.56 -17.97 -6.98
N TYR A 292 13.83 -19.03 -7.33
CA TYR A 292 14.41 -20.35 -7.56
C TYR A 292 15.43 -20.34 -8.71
N ASP A 293 15.11 -19.69 -9.82
CA ASP A 293 15.98 -19.56 -11.00
C ASP A 293 17.22 -18.70 -10.72
N MET A 294 17.13 -17.76 -9.80
CA MET A 294 18.27 -16.97 -9.29
C MET A 294 19.16 -17.75 -8.31
N GLY A 295 18.82 -19.00 -7.98
CA GLY A 295 19.61 -19.86 -7.11
C GLY A 295 19.28 -19.81 -5.63
N PHE A 296 18.16 -19.19 -5.24
CA PHE A 296 17.70 -19.26 -3.85
C PHE A 296 17.19 -20.65 -3.50
N ASN A 297 17.44 -21.08 -2.28
CA ASN A 297 16.74 -22.23 -1.71
C ASN A 297 15.31 -21.82 -1.36
N ILE A 298 14.36 -22.71 -1.65
CA ILE A 298 12.94 -22.49 -1.33
C ILE A 298 12.53 -23.43 -0.20
N GLU A 299 12.03 -22.87 0.87
CA GLU A 299 11.38 -23.58 1.98
C GLU A 299 9.93 -23.09 2.06
N ALA A 300 8.98 -23.95 2.35
CA ALA A 300 7.58 -23.54 2.39
C ALA A 300 6.76 -24.39 3.36
N THR A 301 5.67 -23.81 3.88
CA THR A 301 4.68 -24.55 4.65
C THR A 301 3.98 -25.62 3.80
N VAL A 302 3.47 -26.68 4.43
CA VAL A 302 3.03 -27.91 3.76
C VAL A 302 2.18 -27.66 2.51
N GLY A 303 1.08 -26.92 2.61
CA GLY A 303 0.18 -26.67 1.48
C GLY A 303 0.83 -25.86 0.35
N THR A 304 1.68 -24.90 0.68
CA THR A 304 2.47 -24.14 -0.29
C THR A 304 3.55 -24.97 -0.94
N ALA A 305 4.26 -25.80 -0.15
CA ALA A 305 5.34 -26.64 -0.65
C ALA A 305 4.84 -27.72 -1.63
N LEU A 306 3.71 -28.34 -1.34
CA LEU A 306 3.09 -29.33 -2.25
C LEU A 306 2.74 -28.67 -3.59
N PHE A 307 2.09 -27.52 -3.57
CA PHE A 307 1.78 -26.75 -4.77
C PHE A 307 3.05 -26.42 -5.59
N LEU A 308 4.10 -25.89 -4.94
CA LEU A 308 5.35 -25.53 -5.63
C LEU A 308 6.06 -26.75 -6.22
N LYS A 309 6.05 -27.89 -5.54
CA LYS A 309 6.62 -29.15 -6.03
C LYS A 309 5.90 -29.67 -7.28
N GLU A 310 4.58 -29.61 -7.30
CA GLU A 310 3.78 -29.99 -8.46
C GLU A 310 4.12 -29.12 -9.69
N GLN A 311 4.53 -27.87 -9.44
CA GLN A 311 5.00 -26.94 -10.46
C GLN A 311 6.50 -27.07 -10.79
N GLY A 312 7.19 -28.12 -10.29
CA GLY A 312 8.60 -28.39 -10.58
C GLY A 312 9.60 -27.50 -9.83
N ILE A 313 9.19 -26.81 -8.77
CA ILE A 313 10.08 -26.05 -7.89
C ILE A 313 10.49 -26.93 -6.72
N ARG A 314 11.80 -27.27 -6.62
CA ARG A 314 12.33 -28.01 -5.49
C ARG A 314 12.17 -27.21 -4.21
N THR A 315 11.40 -27.73 -3.25
CA THR A 315 11.01 -27.04 -2.03
C THR A 315 11.19 -27.95 -0.81
N ARG A 316 11.81 -27.43 0.25
CA ARG A 316 11.81 -28.08 1.56
C ARG A 316 10.51 -27.79 2.27
N ILE A 317 9.87 -28.82 2.81
CA ILE A 317 8.62 -28.70 3.57
C ILE A 317 8.94 -28.33 5.01
N LEU A 318 8.20 -27.32 5.53
CA LEU A 318 8.23 -26.91 6.94
C LEU A 318 6.83 -27.02 7.54
N ARG A 319 6.73 -27.60 8.71
CA ARG A 319 5.47 -27.67 9.47
C ARG A 319 5.27 -26.41 10.33
N LYS A 320 4.02 -26.08 10.53
CA LYS A 320 3.57 -24.88 11.27
C LYS A 320 3.27 -25.20 12.74
N PRO A 321 3.19 -24.17 13.63
CA PRO A 321 2.77 -24.35 15.02
C PRO A 321 1.41 -25.03 15.18
N SER A 322 0.42 -24.71 14.33
CA SER A 322 -0.89 -25.39 14.34
C SER A 322 -0.83 -26.88 14.01
N GLU A 323 0.25 -27.35 13.40
CA GLU A 323 0.54 -28.74 13.08
C GLU A 323 1.41 -29.41 14.16
N GLY A 324 1.58 -28.76 15.30
CA GLY A 324 2.35 -29.26 16.43
C GLY A 324 3.88 -29.22 16.22
N SER A 325 4.39 -28.31 15.38
CA SER A 325 5.82 -28.23 15.06
C SER A 325 6.30 -26.78 14.99
N GLU A 326 7.54 -26.52 15.39
CA GLU A 326 8.20 -25.22 15.27
C GLU A 326 9.16 -25.13 14.07
N GLU A 327 9.15 -26.10 13.16
CA GLU A 327 10.11 -26.18 12.04
C GLU A 327 10.22 -24.86 11.24
N VAL A 328 9.10 -24.20 10.94
CA VAL A 328 9.11 -22.92 10.20
C VAL A 328 9.74 -21.79 11.03
N LEU A 329 9.47 -21.75 12.33
CA LEU A 329 10.05 -20.76 13.23
C LEU A 329 11.54 -21.00 13.48
N ASP A 330 11.93 -22.27 13.63
CA ASP A 330 13.33 -22.66 13.80
C ASP A 330 14.16 -22.38 12.56
N SER A 331 13.61 -22.60 11.36
CA SER A 331 14.27 -22.21 10.11
C SER A 331 14.54 -20.70 10.06
N ILE A 332 13.56 -19.88 10.44
CA ILE A 332 13.69 -18.43 10.50
C ILE A 332 14.76 -18.01 11.53
N ARG A 333 14.79 -18.61 12.71
CA ARG A 333 15.76 -18.34 13.79
C ARG A 333 17.19 -18.78 13.45
N ALA A 334 17.35 -19.73 12.53
CA ALA A 334 18.66 -20.31 12.20
C ALA A 334 19.63 -19.36 11.46
N GLY A 335 19.16 -18.18 11.02
CA GLY A 335 20.00 -17.09 10.49
C GLY A 335 20.43 -17.22 9.03
N TYR A 336 19.98 -18.22 8.29
CA TYR A 336 20.28 -18.40 6.85
C TYR A 336 19.14 -17.94 5.92
N VAL A 337 17.98 -17.59 6.48
CA VAL A 337 16.83 -17.11 5.72
C VAL A 337 17.03 -15.65 5.36
N SER A 338 16.94 -15.34 4.06
CA SER A 338 17.06 -13.96 3.54
C SER A 338 15.74 -13.25 3.47
N TYR A 339 14.68 -13.97 3.08
CA TYR A 339 13.34 -13.42 2.88
C TYR A 339 12.27 -14.36 3.43
N VAL A 340 11.21 -13.78 3.97
CA VAL A 340 9.98 -14.48 4.30
C VAL A 340 8.84 -13.86 3.52
N ILE A 341 8.18 -14.64 2.67
CA ILE A 341 6.95 -14.27 1.96
C ILE A 341 5.80 -14.89 2.72
N CYS A 342 4.95 -14.06 3.31
CA CYS A 342 3.81 -14.51 4.11
C CYS A 342 2.56 -13.72 3.71
N THR A 343 1.78 -14.26 2.77
CA THR A 343 0.50 -13.67 2.42
C THR A 343 -0.58 -14.09 3.40
N ARG A 344 -1.69 -13.36 3.44
CA ARG A 344 -2.79 -13.60 4.35
C ARG A 344 -4.05 -13.90 3.55
N ALA A 345 -4.66 -15.06 3.81
CA ALA A 345 -6.04 -15.27 3.39
C ALA A 345 -6.94 -14.30 4.16
N ILE A 346 -7.65 -13.47 3.42
CA ILE A 346 -8.61 -12.51 3.98
C ILE A 346 -9.73 -13.24 4.75
N LEU A 347 -9.85 -14.58 4.59
CA LEU A 347 -11.00 -15.37 4.96
C LEU A 347 -10.75 -16.48 5.99
N SER A 348 -9.52 -16.76 6.41
CA SER A 348 -9.24 -17.95 7.23
C SER A 348 -8.99 -17.61 8.71
N GLY A 349 -9.91 -18.01 9.60
CA GLY A 349 -9.76 -17.85 11.05
C GLY A 349 -8.67 -18.72 11.67
N ILE A 350 -8.52 -19.98 11.21
CA ILE A 350 -7.66 -20.99 11.86
C ILE A 350 -6.16 -20.79 11.57
N HIS A 351 -5.79 -20.30 10.38
CA HIS A 351 -4.39 -20.09 10.01
C HIS A 351 -3.87 -18.67 10.32
N TYR A 352 -4.68 -17.84 10.91
CA TYR A 352 -4.31 -16.46 11.27
C TYR A 352 -3.16 -16.44 12.28
N GLU A 353 -3.23 -17.27 13.31
CA GLU A 353 -2.23 -17.35 14.39
C GLU A 353 -0.85 -17.79 13.88
N ASP A 354 -0.80 -18.80 13.00
CA ASP A 354 0.44 -19.24 12.36
C ASP A 354 1.11 -18.11 11.57
N GLY A 355 0.32 -17.40 10.75
CA GLY A 355 0.81 -16.28 9.97
C GLY A 355 1.39 -15.16 10.86
N VAL A 356 0.70 -14.82 11.95
CA VAL A 356 1.17 -13.85 12.95
C VAL A 356 2.48 -14.32 13.59
N ALA A 357 2.56 -15.59 13.99
CA ALA A 357 3.77 -16.16 14.60
C ALA A 357 4.97 -16.13 13.65
N ILE A 358 4.78 -16.51 12.37
CA ILE A 358 5.81 -16.47 11.33
C ILE A 358 6.29 -15.04 11.08
N ARG A 359 5.38 -14.09 10.88
CA ARG A 359 5.74 -12.69 10.61
C ARG A 359 6.44 -12.04 11.80
N ARG A 360 5.98 -12.32 13.02
CA ARG A 360 6.63 -11.88 14.25
C ARG A 360 8.03 -12.44 14.36
N CYS A 361 8.21 -13.74 14.18
CA CYS A 361 9.51 -14.41 14.25
C CYS A 361 10.49 -13.81 13.24
N ALA A 362 10.06 -13.57 11.99
CA ALA A 362 10.90 -12.95 10.97
C ALA A 362 11.31 -11.51 11.36
N SER A 363 10.37 -10.71 11.84
CA SER A 363 10.63 -9.32 12.24
C SER A 363 11.57 -9.24 13.44
N GLU A 364 11.41 -10.08 14.44
CA GLU A 364 12.26 -10.16 15.63
C GLU A 364 13.69 -10.62 15.30
N ASN A 365 13.86 -11.45 14.25
CA ASN A 365 15.17 -11.88 13.75
C ASN A 365 15.73 -10.96 12.65
N ASN A 366 15.10 -9.81 12.42
CA ASN A 366 15.54 -8.80 11.45
C ASN A 366 15.69 -9.34 10.01
N ILE A 367 14.76 -10.22 9.62
CA ILE A 367 14.65 -10.77 8.27
C ILE A 367 13.64 -9.95 7.48
N THR A 368 13.93 -9.68 6.22
CA THR A 368 13.03 -8.96 5.32
C THR A 368 11.73 -9.75 5.14
N MET A 369 10.63 -9.17 5.63
CA MET A 369 9.29 -9.73 5.58
C MET A 369 8.50 -9.10 4.44
N LEU A 370 7.88 -9.92 3.61
CA LEU A 370 7.10 -9.52 2.44
C LEU A 370 5.68 -10.08 2.57
N THR A 371 4.72 -9.19 2.72
CA THR A 371 3.29 -9.56 2.88
C THR A 371 2.45 -9.22 1.64
N SER A 372 3.01 -8.49 0.68
CA SER A 372 2.39 -8.13 -0.60
C SER A 372 3.20 -8.71 -1.77
N LEU A 373 2.52 -9.35 -2.71
CA LEU A 373 3.15 -9.87 -3.93
C LEU A 373 3.66 -8.75 -4.84
N ASP A 374 3.10 -7.54 -4.74
CA ASP A 374 3.59 -6.38 -5.48
C ASP A 374 4.98 -5.96 -4.99
N THR A 375 5.19 -5.96 -3.66
CA THR A 375 6.51 -5.70 -3.07
C THR A 375 7.51 -6.81 -3.42
N VAL A 376 7.07 -8.08 -3.46
CA VAL A 376 7.90 -9.22 -3.91
C VAL A 376 8.38 -9.01 -5.34
N ARG A 377 7.48 -8.61 -6.24
CA ARG A 377 7.81 -8.34 -7.65
C ARG A 377 8.86 -7.26 -7.78
N VAL A 378 8.67 -6.14 -7.10
CA VAL A 378 9.62 -5.02 -7.11
C VAL A 378 10.98 -5.42 -6.53
N LEU A 379 11.01 -6.21 -5.44
CA LEU A 379 12.26 -6.73 -4.90
C LEU A 379 13.00 -7.60 -5.92
N LEU A 380 12.30 -8.48 -6.64
CA LEU A 380 12.89 -9.31 -7.69
C LEU A 380 13.46 -8.47 -8.82
N ASP A 381 12.75 -7.44 -9.29
CA ASP A 381 13.22 -6.50 -10.31
C ASP A 381 14.50 -5.78 -9.85
N VAL A 382 14.56 -5.40 -8.58
CA VAL A 382 15.75 -4.80 -7.96
C VAL A 382 16.90 -5.80 -7.92
N LEU A 383 16.67 -7.05 -7.50
CA LEU A 383 17.70 -8.10 -7.42
C LEU A 383 18.29 -8.41 -8.79
N GLU A 384 17.47 -8.49 -9.82
CA GLU A 384 17.91 -8.72 -11.20
C GLU A 384 18.78 -7.55 -11.71
N GLU A 385 18.36 -6.29 -11.51
CA GLU A 385 19.15 -5.11 -11.92
C GLU A 385 20.50 -5.05 -11.21
N VAL A 386 20.54 -5.36 -9.90
CA VAL A 386 21.79 -5.35 -9.12
C VAL A 386 22.73 -6.47 -9.56
N THR A 387 22.20 -7.64 -9.92
CA THR A 387 23.00 -8.79 -10.36
C THR A 387 23.58 -8.57 -11.76
N ILE A 388 22.84 -7.98 -12.69
CA ILE A 388 23.29 -7.69 -14.06
C ILE A 388 24.32 -6.55 -14.09
N GLY A 389 24.28 -5.62 -13.13
CA GLY A 389 25.19 -4.48 -13.05
C GLY A 389 26.68 -4.84 -12.76
N ILE A 390 26.99 -6.11 -12.53
CA ILE A 390 28.35 -6.59 -12.21
C ILE A 390 29.14 -7.03 -13.48
N SER A 391 28.57 -7.02 -14.67
CA SER A 391 29.09 -7.76 -15.81
C SER A 391 29.81 -6.97 -16.90
N THR A 392 30.29 -5.75 -16.69
CA THR A 392 31.13 -5.06 -17.68
C THR A 392 32.29 -4.34 -17.02
N ILE A 393 33.42 -5.04 -17.03
CA ILE A 393 34.74 -4.39 -17.06
C ILE A 393 35.08 -4.07 -18.52
#